data_114ae3274e7068528029c54e7e16d98c
#
_entry.id   114ae3274e7068528029c54e7e16d98c
#
_cell.length_a   1.000
_cell.length_b   1.000
_cell.length_c   1.000
_cell.angle_alpha   90.00
_cell.angle_beta   90.00
_cell.angle_gamma   90.00
#
_symmetry.space_group_name_H-M   'P 1'
#
loop_
_entity.id
_entity.type
_entity.pdbx_description
1 polymer ?
#
loop_
_entity_poly.entity_id
_entity_poly.type
_entity_poly.pdbx_seq_one_letter_code
_entity_poly.pdbx_strand_id
1 'polypeptide(L)'
;MTISIVTGGAGFIGSHIVEKLKRLDHMVVVIDNEYSDNDNFTWRKDTLNVNIDITDYKALKKACTGADYIFHLAAEARIGPAIENPVNALNINTMGTCNVLQCAREVGAKKVLYSSTSSGYGLNEAPNVETQPDDCLNPYSVSKIAGEKLCK
;
A
#
# COMPACT_ATOMS: atom_id res chain seq x y z
N MET A 1 -9.35 -12.47 -18.32
CA MET A 1 -9.81 -12.12 -16.95
C MET A 1 -8.70 -11.31 -16.30
N THR A 2 -8.99 -10.13 -15.78
CA THR A 2 -8.00 -9.23 -15.19
C THR A 2 -7.76 -9.58 -13.72
N ILE A 3 -6.50 -9.74 -13.31
CA ILE A 3 -6.12 -10.05 -11.94
C ILE A 3 -5.59 -8.78 -11.28
N SER A 4 -6.22 -8.39 -10.16
CA SER A 4 -5.82 -7.22 -9.38
C SER A 4 -5.47 -7.62 -7.94
N ILE A 5 -4.31 -7.17 -7.49
CA ILE A 5 -3.85 -7.31 -6.11
C ILE A 5 -4.17 -6.03 -5.36
N VAL A 6 -4.67 -6.14 -4.14
CA VAL A 6 -4.88 -5.01 -3.24
C VAL A 6 -4.16 -5.30 -1.93
N THR A 7 -3.02 -4.67 -1.69
CA THR A 7 -2.33 -4.74 -0.39
C THR A 7 -2.96 -3.72 0.56
N GLY A 8 -3.13 -4.08 1.82
CA GLY A 8 -3.96 -3.30 2.75
C GLY A 8 -5.45 -3.39 2.39
N GLY A 9 -5.83 -4.47 1.68
CA GLY A 9 -7.15 -4.59 1.09
C GLY A 9 -8.28 -4.93 2.07
N ALA A 10 -7.97 -5.37 3.27
CA ALA A 10 -8.96 -5.58 4.34
C ALA A 10 -9.22 -4.29 5.16
N GLY A 11 -8.37 -3.27 5.02
CA GLY A 11 -8.53 -1.97 5.65
C GLY A 11 -9.65 -1.12 5.02
N PHE A 12 -9.91 0.07 5.61
CA PHE A 12 -11.03 0.93 5.20
C PHE A 12 -10.99 1.30 3.71
N ILE A 13 -9.93 1.96 3.25
CA ILE A 13 -9.83 2.38 1.82
C ILE A 13 -9.72 1.14 0.91
N GLY A 14 -8.91 0.17 1.31
CA GLY A 14 -8.68 -1.05 0.53
C GLY A 14 -9.95 -1.83 0.25
N SER A 15 -10.82 -2.01 1.24
CA SER A 15 -12.08 -2.74 1.09
C SER A 15 -13.02 -2.11 0.06
N HIS A 16 -13.07 -0.77 -0.03
CA HIS A 16 -13.85 -0.05 -1.04
C HIS A 16 -13.25 -0.21 -2.45
N ILE A 17 -11.91 -0.23 -2.56
CA ILE A 17 -11.24 -0.53 -3.84
C ILE A 17 -11.54 -1.96 -4.27
N VAL A 18 -11.44 -2.93 -3.36
CA VAL A 18 -11.78 -4.33 -3.61
C VAL A 18 -13.21 -4.47 -4.12
N GLU A 19 -14.17 -3.81 -3.46
CA GLU A 19 -15.57 -3.79 -3.90
C GLU A 19 -15.72 -3.24 -5.32
N LYS A 20 -15.05 -2.12 -5.63
CA LYS A 20 -15.10 -1.51 -6.96
C LYS A 20 -14.51 -2.42 -8.02
N LEU A 21 -13.39 -3.07 -7.76
CA LEU A 21 -12.74 -4.02 -8.67
C LEU A 21 -13.62 -5.24 -8.94
N LYS A 22 -14.27 -5.76 -7.91
CA LYS A 22 -15.25 -6.86 -8.06
C LYS A 22 -16.42 -6.48 -8.97
N ARG A 23 -16.95 -5.25 -8.84
CA ARG A 23 -18.01 -4.74 -9.75
C ARG A 23 -17.53 -4.56 -11.19
N LEU A 24 -16.22 -4.50 -11.42
CA LEU A 24 -15.59 -4.44 -12.74
C LEU A 24 -15.13 -5.83 -13.24
N ASP A 25 -15.64 -6.91 -12.63
CA ASP A 25 -15.35 -8.30 -12.97
C ASP A 25 -13.86 -8.69 -12.89
N HIS A 26 -13.10 -8.02 -12.03
CA HIS A 26 -11.73 -8.43 -11.74
C HIS A 26 -11.70 -9.65 -10.81
N MET A 27 -10.75 -10.55 -11.04
CA MET A 27 -10.29 -11.48 -10.01
C MET A 27 -9.43 -10.68 -9.02
N VAL A 28 -9.85 -10.64 -7.77
CA VAL A 28 -9.16 -9.82 -6.75
C VAL A 28 -8.49 -10.70 -5.72
N VAL A 29 -7.20 -10.43 -5.49
CA VAL A 29 -6.41 -10.97 -4.37
C VAL A 29 -6.25 -9.86 -3.34
N VAL A 30 -6.71 -10.10 -2.13
CA VAL A 30 -6.58 -9.19 -0.99
C VAL A 30 -5.40 -9.65 -0.14
N ILE A 31 -4.44 -8.76 0.07
CA ILE A 31 -3.27 -8.99 0.94
C ILE A 31 -3.36 -8.02 2.11
N ASP A 32 -3.37 -8.56 3.33
CA ASP A 32 -3.37 -7.77 4.56
C ASP A 32 -2.78 -8.61 5.70
N ASN A 33 -2.19 -8.00 6.71
CA ASN A 33 -1.69 -8.67 7.90
C ASN A 33 -2.40 -8.23 9.18
N GLU A 34 -3.48 -7.42 9.03
CA GLU A 34 -4.27 -6.90 10.14
C GLU A 34 -3.41 -6.13 11.18
N TYR A 35 -2.36 -5.46 10.69
CA TYR A 35 -1.37 -4.78 11.53
C TYR A 35 -1.94 -3.63 12.36
N SER A 36 -2.96 -2.92 11.86
CA SER A 36 -3.51 -1.78 12.58
C SER A 36 -4.40 -2.22 13.73
N ASP A 37 -4.25 -1.56 14.92
CA ASP A 37 -5.02 -1.84 16.14
C ASP A 37 -6.50 -1.40 16.03
N ASN A 38 -7.16 -1.79 14.97
CA ASN A 38 -8.60 -1.61 14.85
C ASN A 38 -9.22 -2.93 14.40
N ASP A 39 -10.27 -3.36 15.06
CA ASP A 39 -10.98 -4.60 14.76
C ASP A 39 -11.86 -4.51 13.49
N ASN A 40 -11.67 -3.49 12.66
CA ASN A 40 -12.53 -3.19 11.51
C ASN A 40 -11.90 -3.67 10.19
N PHE A 41 -11.44 -4.91 10.14
CA PHE A 41 -10.99 -5.52 8.88
C PHE A 41 -12.17 -6.13 8.11
N THR A 42 -12.20 -5.87 6.81
CA THR A 42 -13.26 -6.37 5.92
C THR A 42 -12.68 -7.37 4.93
N TRP A 43 -12.73 -8.64 5.29
CA TRP A 43 -12.41 -9.76 4.40
C TRP A 43 -13.64 -10.22 3.62
N ARG A 44 -13.57 -10.14 2.31
CA ARG A 44 -14.67 -10.58 1.44
C ARG A 44 -14.56 -12.06 1.13
N LYS A 45 -15.71 -12.77 1.10
CA LYS A 45 -15.76 -14.21 0.77
C LYS A 45 -15.59 -14.50 -0.73
N ASP A 46 -15.80 -13.51 -1.58
CA ASP A 46 -15.74 -13.61 -3.05
C ASP A 46 -14.38 -13.14 -3.62
N THR A 47 -13.36 -13.06 -2.78
CA THR A 47 -11.97 -12.73 -3.13
C THR A 47 -11.00 -13.80 -2.64
N LEU A 48 -9.80 -13.84 -3.20
CA LEU A 48 -8.71 -14.62 -2.65
C LEU A 48 -8.03 -13.82 -1.54
N ASN A 49 -8.20 -14.24 -0.31
CA ASN A 49 -7.68 -13.56 0.87
C ASN A 49 -6.35 -14.19 1.31
N VAL A 50 -5.32 -13.38 1.47
CA VAL A 50 -3.97 -13.81 1.84
C VAL A 50 -3.48 -12.98 3.02
N ASN A 51 -3.40 -13.58 4.20
CA ASN A 51 -2.90 -12.92 5.41
C ASN A 51 -1.36 -13.06 5.45
N ILE A 52 -0.66 -12.03 4.98
CA ILE A 52 0.80 -11.94 4.98
C ILE A 52 1.25 -10.49 5.15
N ASP A 53 2.47 -10.33 5.65
CA ASP A 53 3.15 -9.04 5.69
C ASP A 53 3.85 -8.74 4.35
N ILE A 54 3.77 -7.50 3.87
CA ILE A 54 4.44 -7.05 2.64
C ILE A 54 5.97 -7.03 2.78
N THR A 55 6.49 -7.09 4.00
CA THR A 55 7.92 -7.22 4.28
C THR A 55 8.44 -8.65 4.06
N ASP A 56 7.56 -9.66 4.07
CA ASP A 56 7.90 -11.02 3.61
C ASP A 56 7.87 -11.09 2.09
N TYR A 57 8.99 -10.74 1.46
CA TYR A 57 9.14 -10.74 0.01
C TYR A 57 8.76 -12.07 -0.66
N LYS A 58 9.13 -13.20 -0.04
CA LYS A 58 8.89 -14.52 -0.63
C LYS A 58 7.41 -14.88 -0.67
N ALA A 59 6.70 -14.62 0.42
CA ALA A 59 5.25 -14.82 0.50
C ALA A 59 4.52 -13.84 -0.44
N LEU A 60 4.91 -12.57 -0.43
CA LEU A 60 4.35 -11.52 -1.28
C LEU A 60 4.49 -11.86 -2.77
N LYS A 61 5.68 -12.27 -3.22
CA LYS A 61 5.92 -12.66 -4.61
C LYS A 61 5.00 -13.79 -5.05
N LYS A 62 4.80 -14.78 -4.20
CA LYS A 62 3.88 -15.90 -4.49
C LYS A 62 2.44 -15.39 -4.62
N ALA A 63 1.99 -14.49 -3.74
CA ALA A 63 0.64 -13.93 -3.76
C ALA A 63 0.40 -13.03 -4.98
N CYS A 64 1.43 -12.37 -5.51
CA CYS A 64 1.34 -11.50 -6.68
C CYS A 64 1.41 -12.23 -8.03
N THR A 65 1.53 -13.56 -8.04
CA THR A 65 1.66 -14.33 -9.29
C THR A 65 0.49 -14.07 -10.25
N GLY A 66 0.79 -13.69 -11.48
CA GLY A 66 -0.20 -13.41 -12.53
C GLY A 66 -0.92 -12.07 -12.41
N ALA A 67 -0.50 -11.18 -11.52
CA ALA A 67 -1.11 -9.86 -11.35
C ALA A 67 -0.99 -8.99 -12.61
N ASP A 68 -2.11 -8.44 -13.06
CA ASP A 68 -2.14 -7.37 -14.06
C ASP A 68 -1.96 -5.98 -13.42
N TYR A 69 -2.59 -5.75 -12.26
CA TYR A 69 -2.55 -4.49 -11.52
C TYR A 69 -2.33 -4.72 -10.03
N ILE A 70 -1.57 -3.82 -9.42
CA ILE A 70 -1.37 -3.83 -7.97
C ILE A 70 -1.79 -2.47 -7.40
N PHE A 71 -2.74 -2.48 -6.46
CA PHE A 71 -3.17 -1.34 -5.66
C PHE A 71 -2.49 -1.45 -4.30
N HIS A 72 -1.52 -0.59 -4.07
CA HIS A 72 -0.68 -0.66 -2.88
C HIS A 72 -1.10 0.35 -1.82
N LEU A 73 -1.82 -0.14 -0.79
CA LEU A 73 -2.33 0.64 0.34
C LEU A 73 -1.78 0.18 1.70
N ALA A 74 -1.18 -1.02 1.77
CA ALA A 74 -0.59 -1.51 3.02
C ALA A 74 0.48 -0.54 3.52
N ALA A 75 0.35 -0.09 4.75
CA ALA A 75 1.27 0.86 5.39
C ALA A 75 1.06 0.91 6.91
N GLU A 76 2.10 1.30 7.67
CA GLU A 76 1.84 1.99 8.93
C GLU A 76 1.29 3.38 8.58
N ALA A 77 0.02 3.60 8.85
CA ALA A 77 -0.72 4.76 8.36
C ALA A 77 -0.86 5.89 9.38
N ARG A 78 -0.30 5.71 10.59
CA ARG A 78 -0.49 6.63 11.71
C ARG A 78 0.82 7.32 12.09
N ILE A 79 0.74 8.62 12.33
CA ILE A 79 1.91 9.45 12.69
C ILE A 79 2.45 9.07 14.07
N GLY A 80 1.57 8.88 15.08
CA GLY A 80 1.97 8.53 16.43
C GLY A 80 2.85 7.27 16.49
N PRO A 81 2.35 6.09 16.07
CA PRO A 81 3.14 4.87 16.01
C PRO A 81 4.43 5.00 15.19
N ALA A 82 4.42 5.77 14.10
CA ALA A 82 5.62 6.01 13.30
C ALA A 82 6.68 6.86 14.03
N ILE A 83 6.28 7.76 14.93
CA ILE A 83 7.20 8.50 15.79
C ILE A 83 7.74 7.58 16.90
N GLU A 84 6.89 6.77 17.49
CA GLU A 84 7.30 5.82 18.56
C GLU A 84 8.26 4.74 18.06
N ASN A 85 8.04 4.24 16.83
CA ASN A 85 8.90 3.24 16.20
C ASN A 85 9.21 3.57 14.74
N PRO A 86 10.09 4.54 14.46
CA PRO A 86 10.40 4.98 13.10
C PRO A 86 11.07 3.89 12.26
N VAL A 87 11.84 3.00 12.86
CA VAL A 87 12.48 1.86 12.17
C VAL A 87 11.42 0.95 11.56
N ASN A 88 10.39 0.62 12.34
CA ASN A 88 9.29 -0.22 11.86
C ASN A 88 8.48 0.49 10.78
N ALA A 89 8.18 1.78 10.95
CA ALA A 89 7.46 2.57 9.94
C ALA A 89 8.21 2.62 8.60
N LEU A 90 9.52 2.84 8.61
CA LEU A 90 10.38 2.79 7.43
C LEU A 90 10.43 1.39 6.81
N ASN A 91 10.54 0.35 7.64
CA ASN A 91 10.55 -1.02 7.16
C ASN A 91 9.24 -1.38 6.43
N ILE A 92 8.09 -1.06 7.02
CA ILE A 92 6.79 -1.32 6.39
C ILE A 92 6.60 -0.43 5.15
N ASN A 93 6.72 0.88 5.32
CA ASN A 93 6.31 1.83 4.28
C ASN A 93 7.30 1.95 3.14
N THR A 94 8.61 1.90 3.42
CA THR A 94 9.64 2.06 2.39
C THR A 94 10.10 0.71 1.86
N MET A 95 10.57 -0.20 2.74
CA MET A 95 11.04 -1.50 2.29
C MET A 95 9.89 -2.39 1.80
N GLY A 96 8.73 -2.37 2.48
CA GLY A 96 7.53 -3.06 1.99
C GLY A 96 7.11 -2.57 0.60
N THR A 97 7.16 -1.25 0.35
CA THR A 97 6.90 -0.69 -0.99
C THR A 97 7.94 -1.17 -2.01
N CYS A 98 9.24 -1.20 -1.65
CA CYS A 98 10.27 -1.80 -2.51
C CYS A 98 9.93 -3.24 -2.89
N ASN A 99 9.49 -4.04 -1.93
CA ASN A 99 9.10 -5.43 -2.18
C ASN A 99 7.92 -5.52 -3.15
N VAL A 100 6.90 -4.69 -2.98
CA VAL A 100 5.73 -4.64 -3.87
C VAL A 100 6.14 -4.27 -5.29
N LEU A 101 6.97 -3.24 -5.46
CA LEU A 101 7.46 -2.81 -6.77
C LEU A 101 8.35 -3.87 -7.43
N GLN A 102 9.22 -4.52 -6.65
CA GLN A 102 10.06 -5.63 -7.14
C GLN A 102 9.18 -6.81 -7.59
N CYS A 103 8.18 -7.19 -6.80
CA CYS A 103 7.22 -8.23 -7.18
C CYS A 103 6.48 -7.85 -8.47
N ALA A 104 5.97 -6.61 -8.56
CA ALA A 104 5.26 -6.12 -9.74
C ALA A 104 6.12 -6.26 -11.01
N ARG A 105 7.39 -5.86 -10.94
CA ARG A 105 8.34 -5.99 -12.04
C ARG A 105 8.56 -7.45 -12.43
N GLU A 106 8.74 -8.34 -11.46
CA GLU A 106 9.07 -9.75 -11.72
C GLU A 106 7.87 -10.55 -12.23
N VAL A 107 6.64 -10.20 -11.86
CA VAL A 107 5.44 -10.87 -12.38
C VAL A 107 4.92 -10.23 -13.67
N GLY A 108 5.53 -9.12 -14.12
CA GLY A 108 5.13 -8.41 -15.33
C GLY A 108 3.83 -7.63 -15.18
N ALA A 109 3.52 -7.11 -13.99
CA ALA A 109 2.34 -6.31 -13.77
C ALA A 109 2.35 -5.04 -14.64
N LYS A 110 1.20 -4.69 -15.20
CA LYS A 110 1.04 -3.56 -16.13
C LYS A 110 1.18 -2.21 -15.44
N LYS A 111 0.74 -2.13 -14.16
CA LYS A 111 0.77 -0.90 -13.37
C LYS A 111 0.68 -1.19 -11.86
N VAL A 112 1.38 -0.37 -11.09
CA VAL A 112 1.19 -0.23 -9.64
C VAL A 112 0.55 1.13 -9.37
N LEU A 113 -0.49 1.17 -8.54
CA LEU A 113 -1.09 2.38 -8.00
C LEU A 113 -0.69 2.47 -6.53
N TYR A 114 0.08 3.47 -6.17
CA TYR A 114 0.57 3.70 -4.82
C TYR A 114 -0.28 4.77 -4.11
N SER A 115 -0.78 4.45 -2.93
CA SER A 115 -1.44 5.42 -2.06
C SER A 115 -0.38 6.21 -1.29
N SER A 116 -0.09 7.42 -1.73
CA SER A 116 0.83 8.34 -1.06
C SER A 116 0.17 9.07 0.11
N THR A 117 0.64 10.26 0.47
CA THR A 117 0.15 11.03 1.63
C THR A 117 0.20 12.54 1.40
N SER A 118 -0.81 13.24 1.86
CA SER A 118 -0.79 14.71 1.95
C SER A 118 0.17 15.23 3.03
N SER A 119 0.58 14.38 3.99
CA SER A 119 1.55 14.77 5.03
C SER A 119 2.93 15.12 4.47
N GLY A 120 3.20 14.79 3.19
CA GLY A 120 4.41 15.19 2.49
C GLY A 120 4.48 16.68 2.16
N TYR A 121 3.36 17.39 2.19
CA TYR A 121 3.33 18.85 1.97
C TYR A 121 3.75 19.66 3.20
N GLY A 122 3.73 19.07 4.41
CA GLY A 122 4.19 19.67 5.65
C GLY A 122 3.57 21.04 5.93
N LEU A 123 4.41 22.08 6.02
CA LEU A 123 4.01 23.47 6.25
C LEU A 123 3.88 24.31 4.98
N ASN A 124 3.94 23.69 3.81
CA ASN A 124 3.73 24.40 2.55
C ASN A 124 2.36 25.08 2.54
N GLU A 125 2.30 26.26 1.91
CA GLU A 125 1.09 27.07 1.80
C GLU A 125 -0.01 26.34 1.01
N ALA A 126 -1.22 26.36 1.55
CA ALA A 126 -2.40 25.79 0.89
C ALA A 126 -3.03 26.80 -0.09
N PRO A 127 -3.72 26.32 -1.17
CA PRO A 127 -3.96 24.92 -1.51
C PRO A 127 -2.72 24.21 -2.03
N ASN A 128 -2.51 22.96 -1.62
CA ASN A 128 -1.38 22.18 -2.05
C ASN A 128 -1.51 21.75 -3.52
N VAL A 129 -0.40 21.73 -4.24
CA VAL A 129 -0.28 21.29 -5.63
C VAL A 129 0.92 20.36 -5.80
N GLU A 130 0.90 19.52 -6.83
CA GLU A 130 1.88 18.45 -7.06
C GLU A 130 3.31 18.97 -7.35
N THR A 131 3.46 20.24 -7.67
CA THR A 131 4.75 20.88 -7.96
C THR A 131 5.44 21.46 -6.73
N GLN A 132 4.77 21.49 -5.58
CA GLN A 132 5.38 21.94 -4.33
C GLN A 132 6.50 20.97 -3.90
N PRO A 133 7.56 21.48 -3.25
CA PRO A 133 8.61 20.64 -2.68
C PRO A 133 8.06 19.80 -1.53
N ASP A 134 8.67 18.62 -1.31
CA ASP A 134 8.35 17.81 -0.15
C ASP A 134 8.83 18.52 1.13
N ASP A 135 7.97 18.58 2.15
CA ASP A 135 8.26 19.13 3.48
C ASP A 135 7.82 18.13 4.56
N CYS A 136 8.54 17.03 4.67
CA CYS A 136 8.22 15.92 5.56
C CYS A 136 8.58 16.26 7.02
N LEU A 137 7.58 16.34 7.91
CA LEU A 137 7.76 16.73 9.31
C LEU A 137 7.89 15.58 10.30
N ASN A 138 7.72 14.34 9.86
CA ASN A 138 7.73 13.16 10.74
C ASN A 138 8.13 11.89 9.98
N PRO A 139 8.50 10.80 10.69
CA PRO A 139 8.91 9.55 10.05
C PRO A 139 7.87 8.92 9.13
N TYR A 140 6.57 9.10 9.43
CA TYR A 140 5.49 8.62 8.56
C TYR A 140 5.56 9.30 7.19
N SER A 141 5.55 10.65 7.16
CA SER A 141 5.61 11.39 5.89
C SER A 141 6.88 11.09 5.11
N VAL A 142 8.04 11.03 5.78
CA VAL A 142 9.32 10.64 5.15
C VAL A 142 9.20 9.26 4.49
N SER A 143 8.68 8.26 5.21
CA SER A 143 8.57 6.89 4.71
C SER A 143 7.62 6.77 3.51
N LYS A 144 6.51 7.54 3.52
CA LYS A 144 5.54 7.53 2.43
C LYS A 144 6.07 8.24 1.19
N ILE A 145 6.71 9.40 1.36
CA ILE A 145 7.35 10.13 0.23
C ILE A 145 8.52 9.33 -0.35
N ALA A 146 9.30 8.63 0.48
CA ALA A 146 10.31 7.69 -0.03
C ALA A 146 9.68 6.64 -0.95
N GLY A 147 8.55 6.02 -0.55
CA GLY A 147 7.79 5.09 -1.39
C GLY A 147 7.34 5.73 -2.71
N GLU A 148 6.87 6.97 -2.68
CA GLU A 148 6.49 7.70 -3.91
C GLU A 148 7.68 7.90 -4.86
N LYS A 149 8.85 8.27 -4.32
CA LYS A 149 10.08 8.40 -5.14
C LYS A 149 10.51 7.07 -5.77
N LEU A 150 10.27 5.95 -5.11
CA LEU A 150 10.54 4.61 -5.64
C LEU A 150 9.61 4.20 -6.80
N CYS A 151 8.42 4.81 -6.88
CA CYS A 151 7.45 4.54 -7.95
C CYS A 151 7.77 5.27 -9.28
N LYS A 152 8.73 6.21 -9.27
CA LYS A 152 9.16 7.00 -10.45
C LYS A 152 10.28 6.34 -11.18
#